data_c42acfcc802dd74b30c563296a90dc3a
#
_entry.id   c42acfcc802dd74b30c563296a90dc3a
#
_cell.length_a   1.000
_cell.length_b   1.000
_cell.length_c   1.000
_cell.angle_alpha   90.00
_cell.angle_beta   90.00
_cell.angle_gamma   90.00
#
_symmetry.space_group_name_H-M   'P 1'
#
loop_
_entity.id
_entity.type
_entity.pdbx_description
1 polymer ?
#
loop_
_entity_poly.entity_id
_entity_poly.type
_entity_poly.pdbx_seq_one_letter_code
_entity_poly.pdbx_strand_id
1 'polypeptide(L)'
;MNNSNQHRPRVALFEPRIPQNTGTIGRSCLAFDLSLDIIKPTGFSFEDKYLKRAGLDYWSNVDLHLYDSFEEYKNVFKNSRVIALTKKSNNSISKIAYRNSDILLFGREDTGLPDYILSKCELIAGIPMPGGQQTIKTKGVRSLNLSVACGIVTYSACLQLNLLYK
;
A
#
# COMPACT_ATOMS: atom_id res chain seq x y z
N MET A 1 -16.88 -19.35 -16.70
CA MET A 1 -15.41 -19.28 -16.89
C MET A 1 -15.06 -17.86 -17.35
N ASN A 2 -14.82 -16.95 -16.42
CA ASN A 2 -14.39 -15.59 -16.73
C ASN A 2 -12.89 -15.51 -16.54
N ASN A 3 -12.13 -15.78 -17.62
CA ASN A 3 -10.71 -15.44 -17.71
C ASN A 3 -10.57 -13.93 -17.89
N SER A 4 -10.77 -13.15 -16.84
CA SER A 4 -10.28 -11.79 -16.80
C SER A 4 -8.95 -11.78 -16.05
N ASN A 5 -7.87 -12.22 -16.71
CA ASN A 5 -6.48 -11.85 -16.35
C ASN A 5 -6.29 -10.34 -16.60
N GLN A 6 -7.15 -9.51 -16.05
CA GLN A 6 -6.89 -8.09 -15.98
C GLN A 6 -5.85 -7.91 -14.87
N HIS A 7 -4.60 -7.66 -15.26
CA HIS A 7 -3.60 -7.18 -14.32
C HIS A 7 -4.18 -5.96 -13.61
N ARG A 8 -4.26 -6.03 -12.29
CA ARG A 8 -4.69 -4.93 -11.43
C ARG A 8 -3.48 -4.44 -10.62
N PRO A 9 -3.49 -3.18 -10.16
CA PRO A 9 -2.47 -2.72 -9.24
C PRO A 9 -2.39 -3.64 -8.01
N ARG A 10 -1.22 -3.76 -7.45
CA ARG A 10 -0.97 -4.49 -6.20
C ARG A 10 -0.71 -3.52 -5.07
N VAL A 11 -1.14 -3.87 -3.87
CA VAL A 11 -0.79 -3.14 -2.65
C VAL A 11 0.34 -3.89 -1.96
N ALA A 12 1.45 -3.22 -1.70
CA ALA A 12 2.58 -3.81 -0.98
C ALA A 12 2.87 -3.04 0.31
N LEU A 13 3.03 -3.75 1.42
CA LEU A 13 3.42 -3.21 2.71
C LEU A 13 4.84 -3.63 3.05
N PHE A 14 5.72 -2.66 3.22
CA PHE A 14 7.10 -2.89 3.64
C PHE A 14 7.19 -2.93 5.16
N GLU A 15 7.48 -4.08 5.72
CA GLU A 15 7.69 -4.33 7.16
C GLU A 15 6.59 -3.73 8.07
N PRO A 16 5.30 -4.00 7.83
CA PRO A 16 4.22 -3.40 8.63
C PRO A 16 4.35 -3.81 10.11
N ARG A 17 4.03 -2.87 11.02
CA ARG A 17 4.21 -3.03 12.47
C ARG A 17 2.91 -3.22 13.23
N ILE A 18 1.80 -2.70 12.73
CA ILE A 18 0.52 -2.65 13.44
C ILE A 18 -0.47 -3.60 12.75
N PRO A 19 -0.86 -4.72 13.40
CA PRO A 19 -1.74 -5.71 12.79
C PRO A 19 -3.12 -5.17 12.42
N GLN A 20 -3.66 -4.21 13.18
CA GLN A 20 -4.94 -3.58 12.88
C GLN A 20 -4.92 -2.81 11.55
N ASN A 21 -3.82 -2.11 11.24
CA ASN A 21 -3.68 -1.44 9.95
C ASN A 21 -3.64 -2.45 8.81
N THR A 22 -2.85 -3.50 8.95
CA THR A 22 -2.75 -4.58 7.95
C THR A 22 -4.11 -5.24 7.72
N GLY A 23 -4.87 -5.52 8.79
CA GLY A 23 -6.22 -6.06 8.68
C GLY A 23 -7.18 -5.13 7.93
N THR A 24 -7.17 -3.85 8.25
CA THR A 24 -8.00 -2.83 7.56
C THR A 24 -7.61 -2.67 6.09
N ILE A 25 -6.30 -2.71 5.79
CA ILE A 25 -5.79 -2.66 4.41
C ILE A 25 -6.23 -3.90 3.63
N GLY A 26 -6.15 -5.09 4.24
CA GLY A 26 -6.64 -6.32 3.63
C GLY A 26 -8.11 -6.25 3.23
N ARG A 27 -8.96 -5.64 4.08
CA ARG A 27 -10.36 -5.37 3.76
C ARG A 27 -10.51 -4.45 2.54
N SER A 28 -9.71 -3.40 2.47
CA SER A 28 -9.72 -2.47 1.34
C SER A 28 -9.26 -3.16 0.05
N CYS A 29 -8.21 -3.98 0.12
CA CYS A 29 -7.74 -4.76 -1.01
C CYS A 29 -8.82 -5.71 -1.54
N LEU A 30 -9.48 -6.45 -0.65
CA LEU A 30 -10.59 -7.33 -1.03
C LEU A 30 -11.74 -6.55 -1.66
N ALA A 31 -12.12 -5.39 -1.09
CA ALA A 31 -13.20 -4.56 -1.61
C ALA A 31 -12.91 -4.01 -3.02
N PHE A 32 -11.65 -3.74 -3.34
CA PHE A 32 -11.21 -3.25 -4.64
C PHE A 32 -10.70 -4.36 -5.58
N ASP A 33 -10.78 -5.62 -5.15
CA ASP A 33 -10.29 -6.78 -5.91
C ASP A 33 -8.79 -6.62 -6.26
N LEU A 34 -7.98 -6.30 -5.23
CA LEU A 34 -6.53 -6.11 -5.32
C LEU A 34 -5.79 -7.15 -4.48
N SER A 35 -4.61 -7.55 -4.92
CA SER A 35 -3.69 -8.37 -4.11
C SER A 35 -3.05 -7.52 -3.02
N LEU A 36 -2.83 -8.14 -1.85
CA LEU A 36 -2.06 -7.59 -0.74
C LEU A 36 -0.75 -8.36 -0.58
N ASP A 37 0.36 -7.67 -0.78
CA ASP A 37 1.70 -8.21 -0.62
C ASP A 37 2.34 -7.68 0.67
N ILE A 38 2.90 -8.57 1.47
CA ILE A 38 3.60 -8.22 2.71
C ILE A 38 5.06 -8.57 2.56
N ILE A 39 5.92 -7.57 2.72
CA ILE A 39 7.37 -7.73 2.73
C ILE A 39 7.84 -7.77 4.18
N LYS A 40 8.35 -8.92 4.59
CA LYS A 40 8.82 -9.15 5.97
C LYS A 40 10.16 -8.42 6.26
N PRO A 41 10.54 -8.28 7.59
CA PRO A 41 9.82 -8.78 8.76
C PRO A 41 8.63 -7.92 9.17
N THR A 42 7.61 -8.54 9.76
CA THR A 42 6.47 -7.84 10.35
C THR A 42 6.67 -7.62 11.85
N GLY A 43 6.03 -6.60 12.42
CA GLY A 43 6.02 -6.36 13.86
C GLY A 43 5.04 -7.25 14.63
N PHE A 44 4.38 -8.19 13.96
CA PHE A 44 3.35 -9.08 14.50
C PHE A 44 3.36 -10.44 13.80
N SER A 45 2.70 -11.42 14.39
CA SER A 45 2.42 -12.72 13.76
C SER A 45 1.09 -12.67 13.00
N PHE A 46 0.99 -13.36 11.86
CA PHE A 46 -0.29 -13.53 11.15
C PHE A 46 -1.31 -14.39 11.93
N GLU A 47 -0.88 -15.06 12.97
CA GLU A 47 -1.76 -15.73 13.95
C GLU A 47 -2.29 -14.78 15.03
N ASP A 48 -1.83 -13.52 15.04
CA ASP A 48 -2.20 -12.53 16.03
C ASP A 48 -3.72 -12.32 16.07
N LYS A 49 -4.26 -12.34 17.30
CA LYS A 49 -5.70 -12.17 17.55
C LYS A 49 -6.24 -10.82 17.04
N TYR A 50 -5.39 -9.79 16.98
CA TYR A 50 -5.78 -8.47 16.49
C TYR A 50 -5.91 -8.45 14.97
N LEU A 51 -5.04 -9.15 14.26
CA LEU A 51 -5.16 -9.34 12.82
C LEU A 51 -6.43 -10.13 12.50
N LYS A 52 -6.66 -11.24 13.20
CA LYS A 52 -7.88 -12.05 13.08
C LYS A 52 -9.14 -11.26 13.41
N ARG A 53 -9.12 -10.41 14.46
CA ARG A 53 -10.27 -9.58 14.84
C ARG A 53 -10.52 -8.43 13.85
N ALA A 54 -9.48 -7.82 13.30
CA ALA A 54 -9.63 -6.78 12.29
C ALA A 54 -10.16 -7.31 10.96
N GLY A 55 -9.98 -8.62 10.71
CA GLY A 55 -10.34 -9.29 9.47
C GLY A 55 -11.37 -10.42 9.60
N LEU A 56 -12.22 -10.41 10.63
CA LEU A 56 -12.99 -11.56 11.12
C LEU A 56 -13.62 -12.43 10.04
N ASP A 57 -14.39 -11.89 9.12
CA ASP A 57 -15.20 -12.67 8.17
C ASP A 57 -14.62 -12.72 6.75
N TYR A 58 -13.67 -11.86 6.42
CA TYR A 58 -13.17 -11.68 5.06
C TYR A 58 -11.68 -12.01 4.88
N TRP A 59 -10.90 -12.18 5.97
CA TRP A 59 -9.45 -12.34 5.89
C TRP A 59 -9.03 -13.56 5.06
N SER A 60 -9.78 -14.65 5.15
CA SER A 60 -9.55 -15.86 4.34
C SER A 60 -9.74 -15.65 2.84
N ASN A 61 -10.44 -14.57 2.45
CA ASN A 61 -10.70 -14.24 1.04
C ASN A 61 -9.74 -13.18 0.49
N VAL A 62 -8.85 -12.62 1.35
CA VAL A 62 -7.83 -11.67 0.91
C VAL A 62 -6.79 -12.42 0.07
N ASP A 63 -6.52 -11.94 -1.13
CA ASP A 63 -5.42 -12.43 -1.97
C ASP A 63 -4.08 -11.95 -1.38
N LEU A 64 -3.59 -12.68 -0.38
CA LEU A 64 -2.44 -12.34 0.46
C LEU A 64 -1.19 -13.12 0.04
N HIS A 65 -0.09 -12.41 -0.17
CA HIS A 65 1.22 -12.99 -0.46
C HIS A 65 2.29 -12.45 0.49
N LEU A 66 3.22 -13.31 0.90
CA LEU A 66 4.30 -13.00 1.82
C LEU A 66 5.65 -13.14 1.11
N TYR A 67 6.54 -12.17 1.32
CA TYR A 67 7.89 -12.14 0.76
C TYR A 67 8.91 -11.93 1.88
N ASP A 68 10.04 -12.61 1.81
CA ASP A 68 11.05 -12.57 2.87
C ASP A 68 11.89 -11.29 2.84
N SER A 69 11.97 -10.63 1.67
CA SER A 69 12.70 -9.36 1.52
C SER A 69 12.16 -8.52 0.36
N PHE A 70 12.55 -7.24 0.34
CA PHE A 70 12.23 -6.36 -0.78
C PHE A 70 12.99 -6.77 -2.06
N GLU A 71 14.18 -7.31 -1.94
CA GLU A 71 14.97 -7.83 -3.04
C GLU A 71 14.27 -9.01 -3.73
N GLU A 72 13.77 -9.96 -2.95
CA GLU A 72 12.96 -11.07 -3.46
C GLU A 72 11.73 -10.53 -4.19
N TYR A 73 11.00 -9.61 -3.54
CA TYR A 73 9.82 -8.99 -4.10
C TYR A 73 10.08 -8.31 -5.45
N LYS A 74 11.14 -7.49 -5.54
CA LYS A 74 11.53 -6.82 -6.79
C LYS A 74 11.93 -7.81 -7.88
N ASN A 75 12.56 -8.93 -7.53
CA ASN A 75 12.93 -9.97 -8.49
C ASN A 75 11.69 -10.67 -9.07
N VAL A 76 10.67 -10.94 -8.24
CA VAL A 76 9.40 -11.51 -8.70
C VAL A 76 8.67 -10.54 -9.64
N PHE A 77 8.65 -9.26 -9.30
CA PHE A 77 7.95 -8.21 -10.05
C PHE A 77 8.89 -7.29 -10.84
N LYS A 78 9.96 -7.85 -11.42
CA LYS A 78 11.00 -7.08 -12.14
C LYS A 78 10.49 -6.19 -13.28
N ASN A 79 9.33 -6.53 -13.87
CA ASN A 79 8.71 -5.77 -14.96
C ASN A 79 7.62 -4.81 -14.49
N SER A 80 7.32 -4.77 -13.19
CA SER A 80 6.32 -3.88 -12.62
C SER A 80 6.95 -2.58 -12.13
N ARG A 81 6.23 -1.49 -12.30
CA ARG A 81 6.62 -0.20 -11.78
C ARG A 81 6.21 -0.10 -10.30
N VAL A 82 7.17 0.15 -9.42
CA VAL A 82 6.93 0.37 -8.00
C VAL A 82 6.78 1.86 -7.74
N ILE A 83 5.64 2.25 -7.17
CA ILE A 83 5.33 3.60 -6.73
C ILE A 83 5.45 3.63 -5.20
N ALA A 84 6.50 4.25 -4.69
CA ALA A 84 6.70 4.42 -3.25
C ALA A 84 5.82 5.55 -2.73
N LEU A 85 4.96 5.25 -1.75
CA LEU A 85 4.06 6.21 -1.12
C LEU A 85 4.70 6.73 0.18
N THR A 86 5.01 8.02 0.21
CA THR A 86 5.65 8.66 1.35
C THR A 86 5.21 10.12 1.52
N LYS A 87 5.06 10.54 2.77
CA LYS A 87 4.78 11.95 3.11
C LYS A 87 5.91 12.91 2.71
N LYS A 88 7.12 12.38 2.46
CA LYS A 88 8.29 13.18 2.08
C LYS A 88 8.26 13.63 0.60
N SER A 89 7.34 13.11 -0.21
CA SER A 89 7.29 13.44 -1.63
C SER A 89 6.49 14.72 -1.90
N ASN A 90 7.02 15.55 -2.77
CA ASN A 90 6.31 16.71 -3.34
C ASN A 90 5.48 16.34 -4.58
N ASN A 91 5.61 15.12 -5.07
CA ASN A 91 4.83 14.64 -6.21
C ASN A 91 3.49 14.10 -5.71
N SER A 92 2.39 14.74 -6.13
CA SER A 92 1.05 14.34 -5.71
C SER A 92 0.60 13.05 -6.38
N ILE A 93 -0.07 12.19 -5.61
CA ILE A 93 -0.75 10.99 -6.14
C ILE A 93 -1.74 11.31 -7.26
N SER A 94 -2.33 12.53 -7.27
CA SER A 94 -3.26 12.97 -8.31
C SER A 94 -2.61 13.24 -9.67
N LYS A 95 -1.28 13.38 -9.70
CA LYS A 95 -0.49 13.61 -10.94
C LYS A 95 0.07 12.31 -11.52
N ILE A 96 -0.13 11.18 -10.87
CA ILE A 96 0.34 9.90 -11.38
C ILE A 96 -0.60 9.42 -12.48
N ALA A 97 -0.04 9.04 -13.62
CA ALA A 97 -0.74 8.20 -14.60
C ALA A 97 -0.57 6.74 -14.19
N TYR A 98 -1.56 6.18 -13.47
CA TYR A 98 -1.52 4.81 -12.98
C TYR A 98 -1.59 3.79 -14.12
N ARG A 99 -1.06 2.58 -13.85
CA ARG A 99 -1.07 1.43 -14.77
C ARG A 99 -1.58 0.19 -14.03
N ASN A 100 -2.22 -0.71 -14.74
CA ASN A 100 -2.72 -1.96 -14.16
C ASN A 100 -1.62 -2.86 -13.55
N SER A 101 -0.36 -2.67 -13.96
CA SER A 101 0.78 -3.42 -13.43
C SER A 101 1.53 -2.68 -12.31
N ASP A 102 1.02 -1.55 -11.81
CA ASP A 102 1.67 -0.78 -10.76
C ASP A 102 1.62 -1.52 -9.41
N ILE A 103 2.69 -1.32 -8.65
CA ILE A 103 2.77 -1.71 -7.25
C ILE A 103 2.73 -0.45 -6.41
N LEU A 104 1.74 -0.35 -5.54
CA LEU A 104 1.56 0.74 -4.59
C LEU A 104 2.26 0.32 -3.28
N LEU A 105 3.49 0.80 -3.08
CA LEU A 105 4.33 0.41 -1.95
C LEU A 105 4.20 1.40 -0.79
N PHE A 106 3.79 0.90 0.36
CA PHE A 106 3.67 1.65 1.61
C PHE A 106 4.72 1.20 2.62
N GLY A 107 5.23 2.14 3.40
CA GLY A 107 6.23 1.88 4.43
C GLY A 107 5.65 1.57 5.80
N ARG A 108 6.55 1.40 6.76
CA ARG A 108 6.24 1.19 8.17
C ARG A 108 5.48 2.37 8.77
N GLU A 109 4.64 2.10 9.74
CA GLU A 109 3.85 3.11 10.43
C GLU A 109 4.71 4.11 11.24
N ASP A 110 5.83 3.64 11.79
CA ASP A 110 6.73 4.43 12.63
C ASP A 110 7.76 5.24 11.82
N THR A 111 8.42 4.64 10.82
CA THR A 111 9.57 5.24 10.10
C THR A 111 9.32 5.47 8.61
N GLY A 112 8.24 4.92 8.05
CA GLY A 112 7.95 4.96 6.61
C GLY A 112 8.88 4.05 5.81
N LEU A 113 9.14 4.43 4.56
CA LEU A 113 10.08 3.74 3.68
C LEU A 113 11.50 4.30 3.88
N PRO A 114 12.50 3.45 4.10
CA PRO A 114 13.90 3.87 4.18
C PRO A 114 14.44 4.32 2.81
N ASP A 115 15.46 5.17 2.82
CA ASP A 115 15.99 5.78 1.61
C ASP A 115 16.54 4.75 0.61
N TYR A 116 17.10 3.63 1.07
CA TYR A 116 17.60 2.56 0.20
C TYR A 116 16.46 1.82 -0.53
N ILE A 117 15.24 1.82 0.01
CA ILE A 117 14.04 1.31 -0.68
C ILE A 117 13.54 2.36 -1.68
N LEU A 118 13.46 3.63 -1.25
CA LEU A 118 13.03 4.72 -2.13
C LEU A 118 13.88 4.81 -3.40
N SER A 119 15.20 4.64 -3.28
CA SER A 119 16.13 4.68 -4.40
C SER A 119 15.94 3.55 -5.43
N LYS A 120 15.26 2.47 -5.06
CA LYS A 120 14.96 1.31 -5.91
C LYS A 120 13.56 1.36 -6.54
N CYS A 121 12.77 2.40 -6.24
CA CYS A 121 11.42 2.56 -6.78
C CYS A 121 11.43 3.47 -8.01
N GLU A 122 10.56 3.17 -8.97
CA GLU A 122 10.46 3.91 -10.23
C GLU A 122 9.78 5.26 -10.07
N LEU A 123 8.87 5.39 -9.09
CA LEU A 123 8.21 6.65 -8.72
C LEU A 123 8.12 6.80 -7.21
N ILE A 124 8.15 8.05 -6.78
CA ILE A 124 7.91 8.44 -5.39
C ILE A 124 6.79 9.48 -5.38
N ALA A 125 5.73 9.24 -4.60
CA ALA A 125 4.58 10.12 -4.52
C ALA A 125 4.04 10.22 -3.10
N GLY A 126 3.20 11.21 -2.86
CA GLY A 126 2.56 11.43 -1.56
C GLY A 126 1.14 12.00 -1.70
N ILE A 127 0.37 11.86 -0.62
CA ILE A 127 -0.94 12.49 -0.49
C ILE A 127 -0.69 13.95 -0.09
N PRO A 128 -1.14 14.94 -0.87
CA PRO A 128 -1.03 16.34 -0.46
C PRO A 128 -1.80 16.60 0.82
N MET A 129 -1.16 17.27 1.77
CA MET A 129 -1.78 17.69 3.02
C MET A 129 -1.60 19.19 3.23
N PRO A 130 -2.56 19.89 3.87
CA PRO A 130 -2.41 21.31 4.20
C PRO A 130 -1.15 21.58 5.02
N GLY A 131 -0.35 22.54 4.58
CA GLY A 131 0.91 22.91 5.23
C GLY A 131 2.18 22.29 4.62
N GLY A 132 2.06 21.37 3.67
CA GLY A 132 3.21 20.75 2.98
C GLY A 132 4.16 20.05 3.95
N GLN A 133 5.41 19.84 3.49
CA GLN A 133 6.45 19.20 4.31
C GLN A 133 6.99 20.13 5.44
N GLN A 134 6.79 21.43 5.35
CA GLN A 134 7.49 22.42 6.18
C GLN A 134 6.62 23.09 7.25
N THR A 135 5.30 22.97 7.22
CA THR A 135 4.47 23.73 8.14
C THR A 135 3.55 22.82 8.93
N ILE A 136 4.01 22.40 10.09
CA ILE A 136 3.18 21.73 11.10
C ILE A 136 2.25 22.78 11.71
N LYS A 137 1.20 23.18 11.01
CA LYS A 137 0.07 23.96 11.61
C LYS A 137 -0.89 23.04 12.37
N THR A 138 -0.82 21.74 12.13
CA THR A 138 -1.62 20.73 12.82
C THR A 138 -0.84 20.24 14.05
N LYS A 139 -1.14 20.79 15.22
CA LYS A 139 -0.53 20.38 16.49
C LYS A 139 -0.51 18.83 16.61
N GLY A 140 0.64 18.19 16.40
CA GLY A 140 0.90 16.79 16.71
C GLY A 140 0.66 15.76 15.60
N VAL A 141 -0.02 16.06 14.48
CA VAL A 141 -0.26 15.10 13.40
C VAL A 141 0.68 15.35 12.23
N ARG A 142 1.58 14.39 11.96
CA ARG A 142 2.63 14.49 10.92
C ARG A 142 2.31 13.72 9.64
N SER A 143 1.35 12.81 9.69
CA SER A 143 0.98 11.92 8.58
C SER A 143 -0.42 11.34 8.82
N LEU A 144 -1.04 10.86 7.74
CA LEU A 144 -2.24 10.02 7.84
C LEU A 144 -1.88 8.66 8.44
N ASN A 145 -2.86 8.02 9.08
CA ASN A 145 -2.77 6.60 9.43
C ASN A 145 -2.52 5.79 8.15
N LEU A 146 -1.72 4.73 8.25
CA LEU A 146 -1.31 3.91 7.10
C LEU A 146 -2.51 3.35 6.34
N SER A 147 -3.51 2.80 7.04
CA SER A 147 -4.69 2.21 6.38
C SER A 147 -5.57 3.27 5.70
N VAL A 148 -5.64 4.48 6.24
CA VAL A 148 -6.33 5.61 5.61
C VAL A 148 -5.59 6.05 4.36
N ALA A 149 -4.26 6.23 4.44
CA ALA A 149 -3.44 6.60 3.29
C ALA A 149 -3.55 5.55 2.17
N CYS A 150 -3.49 4.26 2.53
CA CYS A 150 -3.66 3.16 1.59
C CYS A 150 -5.04 3.22 0.90
N GLY A 151 -6.11 3.41 1.66
CA GLY A 151 -7.47 3.53 1.10
C GLY A 151 -7.61 4.67 0.10
N ILE A 152 -7.04 5.85 0.40
CA ILE A 152 -7.05 7.01 -0.50
C ILE A 152 -6.30 6.71 -1.80
N VAL A 153 -5.10 6.15 -1.71
CA VAL A 153 -4.27 5.87 -2.89
C VAL A 153 -4.87 4.78 -3.76
N THR A 154 -5.34 3.69 -3.17
CA THR A 154 -5.97 2.58 -3.90
C THR A 154 -7.25 3.02 -4.59
N TYR A 155 -8.10 3.79 -3.91
CA TYR A 155 -9.31 4.38 -4.52
C TYR A 155 -8.94 5.28 -5.72
N SER A 156 -7.95 6.16 -5.56
CA SER A 156 -7.48 7.05 -6.63
C SER A 156 -6.99 6.28 -7.85
N ALA A 157 -6.19 5.23 -7.63
CA ALA A 157 -5.68 4.38 -8.70
C ALA A 157 -6.82 3.60 -9.40
N CYS A 158 -7.71 2.97 -8.64
CA CYS A 158 -8.83 2.20 -9.18
C CYS A 158 -9.83 3.09 -9.96
N LEU A 159 -10.08 4.30 -9.47
CA LEU A 159 -10.94 5.27 -10.16
C LEU A 159 -10.35 5.65 -11.52
N GLN A 160 -9.07 6.03 -11.57
CA GLN A 160 -8.39 6.42 -12.81
C GLN A 160 -8.32 5.28 -13.82
N LEU A 161 -8.18 4.04 -13.33
CA LEU A 161 -8.10 2.83 -14.17
C LEU A 161 -9.48 2.26 -14.56
N ASN A 162 -10.58 2.93 -14.18
CA ASN A 162 -11.97 2.48 -14.41
C ASN A 162 -12.26 1.08 -13.85
N LEU A 163 -11.70 0.74 -12.69
CA LEU A 163 -11.86 -0.56 -12.04
C LEU A 163 -13.04 -0.61 -11.05
N LEU A 164 -13.69 0.54 -10.76
CA LEU A 164 -14.75 0.65 -9.75
C LEU A 164 -16.16 0.40 -10.28
N TYR A 165 -16.35 0.52 -11.59
CA TYR A 165 -17.67 0.46 -12.23
C TYR A 165 -17.71 -0.72 -13.22
N LYS A 166 -17.88 -1.92 -12.68
CA LYS A 166 -18.11 -3.13 -13.48
C LYS A 166 -19.42 -3.81 -13.09
#